data_5898b38713c2cde4b8cd6bfb5005d19c
#
_entry.id   5898b38713c2cde4b8cd6bfb5005d19c
#
_cell.length_a   1.000
_cell.length_b   1.000
_cell.length_c   1.000
_cell.angle_alpha   90.00
_cell.angle_beta   90.00
_cell.angle_gamma   90.00
#
_symmetry.space_group_name_H-M   'P 1'
#
loop_
_entity.id
_entity.type
_entity.pdbx_description
1 polymer ?
#
loop_
_entity_poly.entity_id
_entity_poly.type
_entity_poly.pdbx_seq_one_letter_code
_entity_poly.pdbx_strand_id
1 'polypeptide(L)'
;MVKYVFVTGGVVSGLGKGITAASLGRLLKARGYQVTMQKFDPYINIDPGTMNPIQHGEVFVTDDGTETDLDLGHYERFIDESLDKNSNVTTGKIYWSVLQKERHGDYGGRTVQVIPHITNEIKSRFYRGKLPEENRIAIIEVGGTAGDIESQPFLEAIRQFQHDVGKENAVLIHVTLIPYLKASGELKTKPTQASVKELQGMGLQPDILVCRSEYPLSEELKDKIALFCNVPSHHVLQNLDVEYLYEAPLAMEKEHLAQAVCECLKLPCEKPDLEEWKAMVEALKHPVSETEIAIVGKYIQLHDAYLSVAEALKHGGIAGHVSVKLRWVDSEDIEKQGCEGLLSGVHGILIPGGFGTRGTEGKIQAVQFARENKIPFLGICLGMQMAIVEFARDVLGYRDANSAELNPDTMYPVIDLMPEQNGVENLGGTLRLGAYPCVLKEGTKARQLYGKEEISERHRHRYEVNNDYRLRLEEAGLVLSGLSPDGRIVEMIEIETHPFFVGTQGHPELKSRPNRAHPLFRGFVKAADEYGKQGGN
;
A
#
# COMPACT_ATOMS: atom_id res chain seq x y z
N MET A 1 -7.59 -24.30 -16.23
CA MET A 1 -8.74 -23.89 -15.38
C MET A 1 -8.20 -23.04 -14.25
N VAL A 2 -8.85 -21.93 -13.90
CA VAL A 2 -8.44 -21.07 -12.76
C VAL A 2 -8.70 -21.80 -11.45
N LYS A 3 -7.77 -21.70 -10.51
CA LYS A 3 -7.91 -22.17 -9.14
C LYS A 3 -8.08 -21.00 -8.20
N TYR A 4 -8.84 -21.17 -7.13
CA TYR A 4 -9.19 -20.11 -6.19
C TYR A 4 -8.75 -20.46 -4.78
N VAL A 5 -8.18 -19.50 -4.08
CA VAL A 5 -7.83 -19.60 -2.67
C VAL A 5 -8.50 -18.47 -1.92
N PHE A 6 -9.43 -18.80 -1.06
CA PHE A 6 -10.08 -17.83 -0.18
C PHE A 6 -9.34 -17.78 1.15
N VAL A 7 -9.06 -16.56 1.62
CA VAL A 7 -8.43 -16.31 2.91
C VAL A 7 -9.42 -15.54 3.78
N THR A 8 -9.87 -16.18 4.84
CA THR A 8 -10.76 -15.59 5.84
C THR A 8 -10.07 -15.52 7.20
N GLY A 9 -10.62 -14.79 8.15
CA GLY A 9 -10.08 -14.73 9.49
C GLY A 9 -11.15 -14.74 10.56
N GLY A 10 -10.74 -15.07 11.76
CA GLY A 10 -11.61 -15.07 12.91
C GLY A 10 -10.89 -14.69 14.20
N VAL A 11 -11.63 -14.60 15.28
CA VAL A 11 -11.21 -14.21 16.62
C VAL A 11 -11.05 -12.69 16.77
N VAL A 12 -10.12 -12.05 16.04
CA VAL A 12 -9.89 -10.58 16.09
C VAL A 12 -9.44 -10.06 14.72
N SER A 13 -9.56 -8.75 14.50
CA SER A 13 -8.94 -8.06 13.36
C SER A 13 -7.41 -7.95 13.54
N GLY A 14 -6.68 -7.64 12.47
CA GLY A 14 -5.23 -7.44 12.55
C GLY A 14 -4.39 -8.72 12.69
N LEU A 15 -4.97 -9.90 12.44
CA LEU A 15 -4.25 -11.19 12.50
C LEU A 15 -3.22 -11.41 11.39
N GLY A 16 -3.11 -10.49 10.43
CA GLY A 16 -2.19 -10.64 9.30
C GLY A 16 -2.74 -11.53 8.18
N LYS A 17 -4.06 -11.53 7.95
CA LYS A 17 -4.68 -12.18 6.78
C LYS A 17 -4.04 -11.73 5.48
N GLY A 18 -3.90 -10.40 5.29
CA GLY A 18 -3.29 -9.80 4.10
C GLY A 18 -1.86 -10.27 3.89
N ILE A 19 -1.05 -10.29 4.93
CA ILE A 19 0.34 -10.77 4.86
C ILE A 19 0.41 -12.29 4.60
N THR A 20 -0.51 -13.07 5.17
CA THR A 20 -0.60 -14.51 4.88
C THR A 20 -0.96 -14.74 3.40
N ALA A 21 -1.96 -14.01 2.88
CA ALA A 21 -2.37 -14.08 1.49
C ALA A 21 -1.25 -13.62 0.53
N ALA A 22 -0.58 -12.50 0.85
CA ALA A 22 0.53 -11.97 0.08
C ALA A 22 1.74 -12.93 0.08
N SER A 23 2.07 -13.51 1.24
CA SER A 23 3.13 -14.51 1.37
C SER A 23 2.85 -15.76 0.52
N LEU A 24 1.61 -16.27 0.58
CA LEU A 24 1.18 -17.37 -0.28
C LEU A 24 1.32 -16.99 -1.76
N GLY A 25 0.90 -15.79 -2.15
CA GLY A 25 1.04 -15.28 -3.51
C GLY A 25 2.50 -15.30 -3.97
N ARG A 26 3.42 -14.83 -3.13
CA ARG A 26 4.87 -14.87 -3.40
C ARG A 26 5.36 -16.32 -3.57
N LEU A 27 4.97 -17.23 -2.68
CA LEU A 27 5.40 -18.63 -2.70
C LEU A 27 4.89 -19.39 -3.93
N LEU A 28 3.67 -19.11 -4.37
CA LEU A 28 3.10 -19.71 -5.59
C LEU A 28 3.78 -19.14 -6.84
N LYS A 29 4.05 -17.83 -6.90
CA LYS A 29 4.84 -17.23 -7.99
C LYS A 29 6.24 -17.83 -8.08
N ALA A 30 6.90 -18.04 -6.95
CA ALA A 30 8.22 -18.67 -6.88
C ALA A 30 8.21 -20.14 -7.40
N ARG A 31 7.05 -20.75 -7.52
CA ARG A 31 6.81 -22.08 -8.12
C ARG A 31 6.37 -22.04 -9.59
N GLY A 32 6.34 -20.83 -10.18
CA GLY A 32 5.97 -20.64 -11.60
C GLY A 32 4.47 -20.48 -11.86
N TYR A 33 3.64 -20.35 -10.82
CA TYR A 33 2.23 -20.03 -10.99
C TYR A 33 2.00 -18.55 -11.30
N GLN A 34 1.01 -18.26 -12.12
CA GLN A 34 0.49 -16.91 -12.28
C GLN A 34 -0.52 -16.62 -11.16
N VAL A 35 -0.28 -15.58 -10.41
CA VAL A 35 -1.08 -15.23 -9.23
C VAL A 35 -1.75 -13.88 -9.43
N THR A 36 -3.03 -13.78 -9.11
CA THR A 36 -3.72 -12.52 -8.91
C THR A 36 -4.30 -12.46 -7.51
N MET A 37 -4.43 -11.24 -6.98
CA MET A 37 -4.94 -11.04 -5.63
C MET A 37 -6.13 -10.10 -5.64
N GLN A 38 -7.12 -10.39 -4.79
CA GLN A 38 -8.29 -9.56 -4.58
C GLN A 38 -8.56 -9.39 -3.09
N LYS A 39 -8.93 -8.16 -2.72
CA LYS A 39 -9.40 -7.79 -1.38
C LYS A 39 -10.89 -7.54 -1.41
N PHE A 40 -11.64 -8.17 -0.52
CA PHE A 40 -13.07 -7.96 -0.32
C PHE A 40 -13.29 -7.35 1.06
N ASP A 41 -13.70 -6.08 1.09
CA ASP A 41 -13.88 -5.32 2.31
C ASP A 41 -15.35 -5.20 2.68
N PRO A 42 -15.74 -5.60 3.91
CA PRO A 42 -17.14 -5.64 4.32
C PRO A 42 -17.75 -4.27 4.67
N TYR A 43 -16.97 -3.18 4.62
CA TYR A 43 -17.52 -1.85 4.90
C TYR A 43 -18.39 -1.32 3.73
N ILE A 44 -19.32 -0.39 4.07
CA ILE A 44 -20.34 0.13 3.12
C ILE A 44 -19.79 1.26 2.23
N ASN A 45 -18.64 1.82 2.53
CA ASN A 45 -18.04 2.82 1.66
C ASN A 45 -17.81 2.24 0.25
N ILE A 46 -18.02 3.05 -0.78
CA ILE A 46 -17.75 2.63 -2.18
C ILE A 46 -16.26 2.40 -2.38
N ASP A 47 -15.45 3.30 -1.86
CA ASP A 47 -13.99 3.21 -1.84
C ASP A 47 -13.42 3.95 -0.61
N PRO A 48 -12.13 3.80 -0.29
CA PRO A 48 -11.52 4.47 0.86
C PRO A 48 -11.14 5.93 0.60
N GLY A 49 -11.35 6.48 -0.58
CA GLY A 49 -10.87 7.82 -0.98
C GLY A 49 -11.33 8.96 -0.09
N THR A 50 -12.50 8.82 0.56
CA THR A 50 -13.05 9.80 1.50
C THR A 50 -12.84 9.44 2.97
N MET A 51 -12.21 8.30 3.26
CA MET A 51 -11.96 7.85 4.63
C MET A 51 -10.84 8.65 5.30
N ASN A 52 -10.92 8.76 6.61
CA ASN A 52 -9.89 9.42 7.40
C ASN A 52 -8.65 8.50 7.51
N PRO A 53 -7.45 8.95 7.04
CA PRO A 53 -6.23 8.15 7.11
C PRO A 53 -5.81 7.73 8.54
N ILE A 54 -6.21 8.48 9.56
CA ILE A 54 -5.96 8.13 10.97
C ILE A 54 -6.77 6.90 11.41
N GLN A 55 -7.90 6.60 10.75
CA GLN A 55 -8.74 5.45 11.09
C GLN A 55 -8.47 4.22 10.22
N HIS A 56 -8.12 4.44 8.95
CA HIS A 56 -8.03 3.37 7.94
C HIS A 56 -6.63 3.17 7.34
N GLY A 57 -5.66 4.02 7.71
CA GLY A 57 -4.35 4.03 7.07
C GLY A 57 -4.35 4.76 5.72
N GLU A 58 -3.32 4.52 4.92
CA GLU A 58 -3.18 5.17 3.62
C GLU A 58 -4.24 4.69 2.61
N VAL A 59 -4.58 5.58 1.68
CA VAL A 59 -5.32 5.22 0.46
C VAL A 59 -4.30 4.83 -0.60
N PHE A 60 -4.29 3.56 -0.98
CA PHE A 60 -3.43 3.05 -2.04
C PHE A 60 -4.11 3.24 -3.40
N VAL A 61 -3.37 3.73 -4.40
CA VAL A 61 -3.91 3.98 -5.75
C VAL A 61 -3.26 3.05 -6.76
N THR A 62 -4.07 2.39 -7.57
CA THR A 62 -3.62 1.51 -8.66
C THR A 62 -3.30 2.29 -9.94
N ASP A 63 -2.65 1.62 -10.92
CA ASP A 63 -2.31 2.27 -12.20
C ASP A 63 -3.55 2.77 -12.96
N ASP A 64 -4.69 2.10 -12.83
CA ASP A 64 -5.97 2.49 -13.47
C ASP A 64 -6.78 3.52 -12.65
N GLY A 65 -6.18 4.10 -11.60
CA GLY A 65 -6.77 5.19 -10.84
C GLY A 65 -7.79 4.76 -9.79
N THR A 66 -7.83 3.50 -9.41
CA THR A 66 -8.72 3.05 -8.35
C THR A 66 -8.10 3.32 -6.97
N GLU A 67 -8.85 4.01 -6.12
CA GLU A 67 -8.53 4.18 -4.70
C GLU A 67 -8.92 2.90 -3.94
N THR A 68 -7.98 2.37 -3.17
CA THR A 68 -8.07 1.05 -2.55
C THR A 68 -7.54 1.05 -1.13
N ASP A 69 -7.83 -0.02 -0.41
CA ASP A 69 -7.26 -0.30 0.91
C ASP A 69 -5.74 -0.52 0.84
N LEU A 70 -5.05 -0.25 1.95
CA LEU A 70 -3.59 -0.38 2.07
C LEU A 70 -3.06 -1.81 1.84
N ASP A 71 -3.90 -2.83 2.02
CA ASP A 71 -3.53 -4.22 1.80
C ASP A 71 -3.12 -4.49 0.35
N LEU A 72 -3.67 -3.74 -0.63
CA LEU A 72 -3.24 -3.87 -2.02
C LEU A 72 -1.77 -3.49 -2.21
N GLY A 73 -1.29 -2.52 -1.44
CA GLY A 73 0.14 -2.20 -1.39
C GLY A 73 0.99 -3.40 -0.94
N HIS A 74 0.56 -4.11 0.10
CA HIS A 74 1.23 -5.35 0.52
C HIS A 74 1.20 -6.40 -0.58
N TYR A 75 0.05 -6.61 -1.23
CA TYR A 75 -0.04 -7.59 -2.31
C TYR A 75 0.94 -7.27 -3.43
N GLU A 76 0.92 -6.04 -3.95
CA GLU A 76 1.83 -5.62 -5.03
C GLU A 76 3.30 -5.75 -4.63
N ARG A 77 3.67 -5.41 -3.39
CA ARG A 77 5.04 -5.55 -2.87
C ARG A 77 5.51 -7.00 -2.82
N PHE A 78 4.63 -7.93 -2.43
CA PHE A 78 4.99 -9.34 -2.29
C PHE A 78 4.98 -10.09 -3.62
N ILE A 79 3.97 -9.88 -4.47
CA ILE A 79 3.86 -10.60 -5.74
C ILE A 79 4.61 -9.92 -6.89
N ASP A 80 5.11 -8.68 -6.69
CA ASP A 80 5.77 -7.83 -7.71
C ASP A 80 4.95 -7.73 -9.01
N GLU A 81 3.65 -7.45 -8.86
CA GLU A 81 2.70 -7.20 -9.95
C GLU A 81 1.84 -5.98 -9.62
N SER A 82 1.48 -5.20 -10.64
CA SER A 82 0.50 -4.12 -10.47
C SER A 82 -0.92 -4.67 -10.52
N LEU A 83 -1.71 -4.34 -9.52
CA LEU A 83 -3.12 -4.70 -9.41
C LEU A 83 -4.00 -3.64 -10.07
N ASP A 84 -5.30 -3.95 -10.24
CA ASP A 84 -6.26 -3.08 -10.90
C ASP A 84 -7.58 -2.95 -10.11
N LYS A 85 -8.54 -2.21 -10.69
CA LYS A 85 -9.88 -1.97 -10.11
C LYS A 85 -10.65 -3.22 -9.72
N ASN A 86 -10.31 -4.39 -10.28
CA ASN A 86 -10.97 -5.65 -9.93
C ASN A 86 -10.38 -6.27 -8.67
N SER A 87 -9.27 -5.73 -8.19
CA SER A 87 -8.55 -6.27 -7.03
C SER A 87 -9.05 -5.71 -5.69
N ASN A 88 -9.90 -4.66 -5.69
CA ASN A 88 -10.54 -4.17 -4.46
C ASN A 88 -12.06 -4.06 -4.64
N VAL A 89 -12.79 -4.83 -3.84
CA VAL A 89 -14.25 -4.91 -3.88
C VAL A 89 -14.81 -4.64 -2.48
N THR A 90 -15.63 -3.59 -2.36
CA THR A 90 -16.31 -3.23 -1.10
C THR A 90 -17.77 -3.64 -1.11
N THR A 91 -18.38 -3.80 0.05
CA THR A 91 -19.84 -3.96 0.18
C THR A 91 -20.57 -2.83 -0.55
N GLY A 92 -20.08 -1.59 -0.44
CA GLY A 92 -20.66 -0.43 -1.13
C GLY A 92 -20.71 -0.61 -2.64
N LYS A 93 -19.60 -1.03 -3.26
CA LYS A 93 -19.54 -1.31 -4.71
C LYS A 93 -20.54 -2.40 -5.14
N ILE A 94 -20.68 -3.45 -4.33
CA ILE A 94 -21.60 -4.56 -4.61
C ILE A 94 -23.06 -4.08 -4.55
N TYR A 95 -23.44 -3.46 -3.44
CA TYR A 95 -24.82 -2.97 -3.26
C TYR A 95 -25.19 -1.90 -4.28
N TRP A 96 -24.27 -0.97 -4.55
CA TRP A 96 -24.47 0.06 -5.57
C TRP A 96 -24.74 -0.55 -6.95
N SER A 97 -23.95 -1.55 -7.35
CA SER A 97 -24.15 -2.26 -8.61
C SER A 97 -25.53 -2.93 -8.69
N VAL A 98 -25.96 -3.60 -7.61
CA VAL A 98 -27.25 -4.29 -7.57
C VAL A 98 -28.43 -3.30 -7.58
N LEU A 99 -28.32 -2.19 -6.84
CA LEU A 99 -29.34 -1.13 -6.81
C LEU A 99 -29.46 -0.42 -8.16
N GLN A 100 -28.36 -0.15 -8.84
CA GLN A 100 -28.40 0.40 -10.20
C GLN A 100 -29.09 -0.55 -11.19
N LYS A 101 -28.79 -1.84 -11.15
CA LYS A 101 -29.44 -2.87 -11.98
C LYS A 101 -30.95 -2.96 -11.67
N GLU A 102 -31.33 -2.83 -10.38
CA GLU A 102 -32.76 -2.81 -9.99
C GLU A 102 -33.47 -1.59 -10.58
N ARG A 103 -32.86 -0.38 -10.44
CA ARG A 103 -33.42 0.85 -11.03
C ARG A 103 -33.51 0.80 -12.55
N HIS A 104 -32.55 0.15 -13.21
CA HIS A 104 -32.54 -0.04 -14.67
C HIS A 104 -33.57 -1.09 -15.16
N GLY A 105 -34.11 -1.93 -14.23
CA GLY A 105 -35.09 -2.96 -14.56
C GLY A 105 -34.49 -4.30 -14.96
N ASP A 106 -33.21 -4.54 -14.74
CA ASP A 106 -32.51 -5.76 -15.16
C ASP A 106 -33.07 -7.02 -14.48
N TYR A 107 -33.75 -6.87 -13.36
CA TYR A 107 -34.39 -7.99 -12.63
C TYR A 107 -35.83 -8.26 -13.04
N GLY A 108 -36.37 -7.53 -14.01
CA GLY A 108 -37.72 -7.79 -14.56
C GLY A 108 -38.84 -7.74 -13.54
N GLY A 109 -38.76 -6.82 -12.56
CA GLY A 109 -39.77 -6.64 -11.50
C GLY A 109 -39.75 -7.69 -10.37
N ARG A 110 -38.73 -8.55 -10.32
CA ARG A 110 -38.56 -9.53 -9.23
C ARG A 110 -38.13 -8.84 -7.94
N THR A 111 -38.51 -9.44 -6.80
CA THR A 111 -37.97 -9.00 -5.50
C THR A 111 -36.46 -9.27 -5.44
N VAL A 112 -35.69 -8.21 -5.20
CA VAL A 112 -34.22 -8.29 -5.06
C VAL A 112 -33.86 -8.55 -3.60
N GLN A 113 -33.05 -9.58 -3.35
CA GLN A 113 -32.71 -10.08 -2.01
C GLN A 113 -31.19 -10.28 -1.89
N VAL A 114 -30.68 -10.42 -0.68
CA VAL A 114 -29.25 -10.72 -0.47
C VAL A 114 -28.88 -12.02 -1.19
N ILE A 115 -29.66 -13.08 -0.98
CA ILE A 115 -29.56 -14.33 -1.74
C ILE A 115 -30.75 -14.36 -2.72
N PRO A 116 -30.54 -14.50 -4.04
CA PRO A 116 -29.26 -14.72 -4.70
C PRO A 116 -28.58 -13.46 -5.28
N HIS A 117 -29.18 -12.27 -5.21
CA HIS A 117 -28.77 -11.14 -6.05
C HIS A 117 -27.43 -10.53 -5.59
N ILE A 118 -27.26 -10.25 -4.29
CA ILE A 118 -26.00 -9.76 -3.73
C ILE A 118 -24.91 -10.84 -3.82
N THR A 119 -25.24 -12.09 -3.44
CA THR A 119 -24.27 -13.19 -3.52
C THR A 119 -23.83 -13.48 -4.95
N ASN A 120 -24.72 -13.39 -5.94
CA ASN A 120 -24.34 -13.53 -7.35
C ASN A 120 -23.45 -12.38 -7.84
N GLU A 121 -23.71 -11.15 -7.41
CA GLU A 121 -22.83 -10.01 -7.73
C GLU A 121 -21.45 -10.21 -7.12
N ILE A 122 -21.36 -10.67 -5.86
CA ILE A 122 -20.08 -11.01 -5.22
C ILE A 122 -19.36 -12.10 -6.01
N LYS A 123 -20.02 -13.22 -6.31
CA LYS A 123 -19.43 -14.32 -7.10
C LYS A 123 -18.95 -13.84 -8.47
N SER A 124 -19.69 -12.93 -9.12
CA SER A 124 -19.26 -12.36 -10.40
C SER A 124 -17.93 -11.62 -10.30
N ARG A 125 -17.60 -11.05 -9.13
CA ARG A 125 -16.33 -10.35 -8.89
C ARG A 125 -15.17 -11.32 -8.70
N PHE A 126 -15.39 -12.50 -8.13
CA PHE A 126 -14.34 -13.53 -8.01
C PHE A 126 -13.76 -13.94 -9.36
N TYR A 127 -14.56 -13.92 -10.43
CA TYR A 127 -14.12 -14.25 -11.79
C TYR A 127 -13.34 -13.15 -12.51
N ARG A 128 -13.31 -11.91 -12.01
CA ARG A 128 -12.82 -10.73 -12.77
C ARG A 128 -11.32 -10.52 -12.75
N GLY A 129 -10.54 -11.30 -12.03
CA GLY A 129 -9.09 -11.15 -12.07
C GLY A 129 -8.52 -11.28 -13.50
N LYS A 130 -7.60 -10.39 -13.89
CA LYS A 130 -7.01 -10.31 -15.24
C LYS A 130 -5.84 -11.25 -15.43
N LEU A 131 -6.00 -12.50 -15.77
CA LEU A 131 -4.84 -13.33 -16.18
C LEU A 131 -5.26 -14.33 -17.27
N PRO A 132 -4.33 -14.80 -18.12
CA PRO A 132 -4.58 -15.91 -19.05
C PRO A 132 -5.04 -17.18 -18.30
N GLU A 133 -5.81 -18.03 -18.93
CA GLU A 133 -6.52 -19.14 -18.27
C GLU A 133 -5.62 -20.30 -17.79
N GLU A 134 -4.37 -20.38 -18.23
CA GLU A 134 -3.46 -21.48 -17.89
C GLU A 134 -2.64 -21.16 -16.63
N ASN A 135 -2.49 -22.16 -15.74
CA ASN A 135 -1.67 -22.11 -14.51
C ASN A 135 -1.97 -20.93 -13.56
N ARG A 136 -3.25 -20.52 -13.48
CA ARG A 136 -3.67 -19.34 -12.74
C ARG A 136 -4.25 -19.68 -11.39
N ILE A 137 -3.80 -18.95 -10.36
CA ILE A 137 -4.37 -18.99 -9.01
C ILE A 137 -4.84 -17.58 -8.62
N ALA A 138 -6.14 -17.48 -8.30
CA ALA A 138 -6.72 -16.26 -7.73
C ALA A 138 -6.75 -16.40 -6.20
N ILE A 139 -6.06 -15.52 -5.50
CA ILE A 139 -6.11 -15.44 -4.04
C ILE A 139 -7.06 -14.30 -3.65
N ILE A 140 -8.07 -14.64 -2.87
CA ILE A 140 -9.16 -13.73 -2.49
C ILE A 140 -9.18 -13.62 -0.97
N GLU A 141 -8.80 -12.46 -0.45
CA GLU A 141 -8.89 -12.17 0.98
C GLU A 141 -10.22 -11.50 1.30
N VAL A 142 -10.90 -11.99 2.33
CA VAL A 142 -12.11 -11.36 2.87
C VAL A 142 -11.76 -10.65 4.17
N GLY A 143 -12.01 -9.34 4.21
CA GLY A 143 -11.85 -8.50 5.39
C GLY A 143 -12.86 -8.84 6.49
N GLY A 144 -12.66 -8.25 7.67
CA GLY A 144 -13.47 -8.54 8.86
C GLY A 144 -13.16 -9.89 9.49
N THR A 145 -14.02 -10.32 10.40
CA THR A 145 -13.92 -11.61 11.09
C THR A 145 -15.13 -12.50 10.74
N ALA A 146 -14.93 -13.82 10.76
CA ALA A 146 -16.05 -14.76 10.68
C ALA A 146 -16.95 -14.52 11.90
N GLY A 147 -18.21 -14.34 11.71
CA GLY A 147 -19.16 -13.95 12.76
C GLY A 147 -19.65 -12.50 12.67
N ASP A 148 -18.87 -11.60 12.04
CA ASP A 148 -19.32 -10.24 11.79
C ASP A 148 -20.47 -10.24 10.77
N ILE A 149 -21.53 -9.47 11.06
CA ILE A 149 -22.71 -9.37 10.21
C ILE A 149 -22.33 -8.91 8.80
N GLU A 150 -21.40 -7.97 8.71
CA GLU A 150 -20.93 -7.38 7.48
C GLU A 150 -20.21 -8.39 6.56
N SER A 151 -19.59 -9.41 7.15
CA SER A 151 -18.86 -10.44 6.40
C SER A 151 -19.77 -11.57 5.88
N GLN A 152 -20.97 -11.73 6.43
CA GLN A 152 -21.86 -12.86 6.12
C GLN A 152 -22.21 -13.00 4.62
N PRO A 153 -22.53 -11.93 3.86
CA PRO A 153 -22.83 -12.07 2.43
C PRO A 153 -21.64 -12.60 1.62
N PHE A 154 -20.40 -12.24 2.02
CA PHE A 154 -19.18 -12.73 1.37
C PHE A 154 -18.93 -14.21 1.68
N LEU A 155 -19.09 -14.62 2.95
CA LEU A 155 -18.94 -16.00 3.36
C LEU A 155 -19.98 -16.90 2.69
N GLU A 156 -21.24 -16.45 2.61
CA GLU A 156 -22.28 -17.15 1.87
C GLU A 156 -21.97 -17.26 0.37
N ALA A 157 -21.44 -16.19 -0.23
CA ALA A 157 -20.99 -16.22 -1.63
C ALA A 157 -19.85 -17.22 -1.86
N ILE A 158 -18.88 -17.33 -0.93
CA ILE A 158 -17.81 -18.33 -0.98
C ILE A 158 -18.39 -19.74 -0.92
N ARG A 159 -19.32 -20.00 0.00
CA ARG A 159 -20.00 -21.31 0.12
C ARG A 159 -20.68 -21.71 -1.18
N GLN A 160 -21.44 -20.80 -1.79
CA GLN A 160 -22.06 -21.03 -3.09
C GLN A 160 -21.02 -21.25 -4.20
N PHE A 161 -19.97 -20.42 -4.22
CA PHE A 161 -18.93 -20.49 -5.23
C PHE A 161 -18.14 -21.81 -5.19
N GLN A 162 -17.80 -22.32 -4.00
CA GLN A 162 -17.18 -23.65 -3.86
C GLN A 162 -18.06 -24.75 -4.44
N HIS A 163 -19.37 -24.63 -4.31
CA HIS A 163 -20.30 -25.58 -4.95
C HIS A 163 -20.32 -25.40 -6.49
N ASP A 164 -20.29 -24.16 -6.98
CA ASP A 164 -20.35 -23.86 -8.42
C ASP A 164 -19.11 -24.34 -9.18
N VAL A 165 -17.91 -24.20 -8.60
CA VAL A 165 -16.64 -24.54 -9.27
C VAL A 165 -16.08 -25.92 -8.89
N GLY A 166 -16.61 -26.54 -7.82
CA GLY A 166 -16.09 -27.76 -7.22
C GLY A 166 -14.99 -27.49 -6.18
N LYS A 167 -15.02 -28.27 -5.10
CA LYS A 167 -14.06 -28.12 -3.98
C LYS A 167 -12.59 -28.21 -4.38
N GLU A 168 -12.28 -29.06 -5.37
CA GLU A 168 -10.92 -29.21 -5.90
C GLU A 168 -10.39 -27.98 -6.64
N ASN A 169 -11.25 -26.98 -6.85
CA ASN A 169 -10.90 -25.73 -7.52
C ASN A 169 -10.95 -24.49 -6.61
N ALA A 170 -11.42 -24.66 -5.35
CA ALA A 170 -11.60 -23.54 -4.42
C ALA A 170 -11.27 -23.96 -2.98
N VAL A 171 -10.09 -23.58 -2.50
CA VAL A 171 -9.57 -23.84 -1.14
C VAL A 171 -9.92 -22.71 -0.20
N LEU A 172 -10.24 -23.04 1.03
CA LEU A 172 -10.50 -22.09 2.11
C LEU A 172 -9.41 -22.18 3.18
N ILE A 173 -8.65 -21.10 3.31
CA ILE A 173 -7.70 -20.86 4.40
C ILE A 173 -8.40 -20.01 5.45
N HIS A 174 -8.30 -20.43 6.71
CA HIS A 174 -8.82 -19.65 7.82
C HIS A 174 -7.68 -19.26 8.78
N VAL A 175 -7.45 -17.95 8.92
CA VAL A 175 -6.41 -17.39 9.82
C VAL A 175 -7.02 -17.15 11.19
N THR A 176 -6.41 -17.70 12.22
CA THR A 176 -6.92 -17.66 13.60
C THR A 176 -5.83 -17.25 14.59
N LEU A 177 -6.21 -17.07 15.86
CA LEU A 177 -5.30 -16.70 16.94
C LEU A 177 -5.24 -17.82 17.99
N ILE A 178 -4.02 -18.17 18.38
CA ILE A 178 -3.71 -19.01 19.56
C ILE A 178 -3.06 -18.10 20.61
N PRO A 179 -3.83 -17.47 21.51
CA PRO A 179 -3.27 -16.57 22.50
C PRO A 179 -2.49 -17.32 23.57
N TYR A 180 -1.40 -16.71 24.02
CA TYR A 180 -0.66 -17.16 25.18
C TYR A 180 -1.16 -16.43 26.44
N LEU A 181 -1.61 -17.19 27.43
CA LEU A 181 -2.04 -16.63 28.71
C LEU A 181 -0.88 -16.63 29.71
N LYS A 182 -0.27 -15.47 29.92
CA LYS A 182 0.87 -15.30 30.84
C LYS A 182 0.59 -15.84 32.26
N ALA A 183 -0.64 -15.67 32.76
CA ALA A 183 -1.03 -16.12 34.09
C ALA A 183 -1.00 -17.65 34.28
N SER A 184 -1.35 -18.41 33.22
CA SER A 184 -1.34 -19.90 33.27
C SER A 184 -0.13 -20.49 32.54
N GLY A 185 0.68 -19.70 31.85
CA GLY A 185 1.86 -20.16 31.13
C GLY A 185 1.55 -21.08 29.96
N GLU A 186 0.37 -20.93 29.32
CA GLU A 186 -0.05 -21.87 28.28
C GLU A 186 -0.74 -21.20 27.08
N LEU A 187 -0.65 -21.85 25.91
CA LEU A 187 -1.37 -21.50 24.68
C LEU A 187 -2.82 -22.02 24.75
N LYS A 188 -3.77 -21.19 24.33
CA LYS A 188 -5.21 -21.52 24.36
C LYS A 188 -5.79 -21.74 22.97
N THR A 189 -6.26 -22.96 22.70
CA THR A 189 -6.86 -23.34 21.40
C THR A 189 -8.35 -23.01 21.29
N LYS A 190 -9.03 -22.65 22.36
CA LYS A 190 -10.47 -22.36 22.39
C LYS A 190 -10.91 -21.26 21.42
N PRO A 191 -10.20 -20.11 21.29
CA PRO A 191 -10.59 -19.06 20.36
C PRO A 191 -10.61 -19.55 18.90
N THR A 192 -9.58 -20.29 18.48
CA THR A 192 -9.55 -20.94 17.15
C THR A 192 -10.69 -21.91 16.95
N GLN A 193 -10.97 -22.78 17.93
CA GLN A 193 -12.10 -23.73 17.84
C GLN A 193 -13.45 -23.02 17.73
N ALA A 194 -13.65 -21.89 18.45
CA ALA A 194 -14.87 -21.11 18.39
C ALA A 194 -15.04 -20.47 17.00
N SER A 195 -13.97 -19.84 16.48
CA SER A 195 -13.99 -19.21 15.17
C SER A 195 -14.28 -20.20 14.02
N VAL A 196 -13.69 -21.40 14.06
CA VAL A 196 -13.97 -22.45 13.08
C VAL A 196 -15.42 -22.93 13.20
N LYS A 197 -15.98 -23.03 14.40
CA LYS A 197 -17.39 -23.39 14.57
C LYS A 197 -18.35 -22.36 14.00
N GLU A 198 -18.04 -21.08 14.12
CA GLU A 198 -18.84 -20.02 13.49
C GLU A 198 -18.82 -20.20 11.97
N LEU A 199 -17.66 -20.44 11.37
CA LEU A 199 -17.54 -20.68 9.94
C LEU A 199 -18.30 -21.94 9.49
N GLN A 200 -18.19 -23.03 10.26
CA GLN A 200 -18.95 -24.26 10.03
C GLN A 200 -20.47 -24.04 10.15
N GLY A 201 -20.90 -23.19 11.08
CA GLY A 201 -22.31 -22.79 11.24
C GLY A 201 -22.88 -22.10 9.99
N MET A 202 -22.03 -21.47 9.18
CA MET A 202 -22.38 -20.89 7.86
C MET A 202 -22.24 -21.89 6.69
N GLY A 203 -21.92 -23.17 6.99
CA GLY A 203 -21.74 -24.21 5.98
C GLY A 203 -20.38 -24.19 5.28
N LEU A 204 -19.38 -23.52 5.84
CA LEU A 204 -18.01 -23.47 5.35
C LEU A 204 -17.10 -24.33 6.23
N GLN A 205 -16.32 -25.21 5.59
CA GLN A 205 -15.27 -26.00 6.24
C GLN A 205 -13.92 -25.47 5.76
N PRO A 206 -13.05 -24.97 6.64
CA PRO A 206 -11.70 -24.62 6.23
C PRO A 206 -10.90 -25.86 5.86
N ASP A 207 -10.09 -25.74 4.81
CA ASP A 207 -9.18 -26.79 4.34
C ASP A 207 -7.83 -26.67 5.04
N ILE A 208 -7.42 -25.43 5.36
CA ILE A 208 -6.14 -25.10 5.99
C ILE A 208 -6.40 -24.08 7.11
N LEU A 209 -5.77 -24.29 8.26
CA LEU A 209 -5.74 -23.33 9.36
C LEU A 209 -4.35 -22.72 9.47
N VAL A 210 -4.29 -21.37 9.50
CA VAL A 210 -3.08 -20.61 9.79
C VAL A 210 -3.25 -19.98 11.18
N CYS A 211 -2.54 -20.54 12.14
CA CYS A 211 -2.67 -20.20 13.55
C CYS A 211 -1.61 -19.18 13.96
N ARG A 212 -2.00 -17.90 14.12
CA ARG A 212 -1.13 -16.86 14.66
C ARG A 212 -0.84 -17.13 16.13
N SER A 213 0.43 -17.10 16.52
CA SER A 213 0.86 -17.34 17.89
C SER A 213 2.20 -16.65 18.19
N GLU A 214 2.37 -16.19 19.42
CA GLU A 214 3.66 -15.65 19.91
C GLU A 214 4.71 -16.75 20.12
N TYR A 215 4.27 -17.99 20.38
CA TYR A 215 5.14 -19.12 20.70
C TYR A 215 4.88 -20.31 19.75
N PRO A 216 5.89 -21.16 19.50
CA PRO A 216 5.74 -22.35 18.68
C PRO A 216 4.63 -23.29 19.19
N LEU A 217 3.86 -23.85 18.26
CA LEU A 217 2.85 -24.86 18.56
C LEU A 217 3.51 -26.25 18.63
N SER A 218 3.24 -26.98 19.74
CA SER A 218 3.64 -28.40 19.79
C SER A 218 2.77 -29.25 18.84
N GLU A 219 3.29 -30.38 18.40
CA GLU A 219 2.52 -31.33 17.56
C GLU A 219 1.24 -31.79 18.27
N GLU A 220 1.26 -31.99 19.60
CA GLU A 220 0.07 -32.30 20.39
C GLU A 220 -1.00 -31.21 20.30
N LEU A 221 -0.59 -29.92 20.31
CA LEU A 221 -1.53 -28.81 20.11
C LEU A 221 -2.08 -28.76 18.68
N LYS A 222 -1.25 -29.01 17.66
CA LYS A 222 -1.69 -29.10 16.26
C LYS A 222 -2.70 -30.24 16.09
N ASP A 223 -2.43 -31.43 16.62
CA ASP A 223 -3.34 -32.58 16.59
C ASP A 223 -4.67 -32.27 17.28
N LYS A 224 -4.63 -31.62 18.42
CA LYS A 224 -5.82 -31.17 19.14
C LYS A 224 -6.64 -30.20 18.30
N ILE A 225 -6.01 -29.20 17.70
CA ILE A 225 -6.70 -28.23 16.83
C ILE A 225 -7.31 -28.95 15.61
N ALA A 226 -6.53 -29.81 14.96
CA ALA A 226 -6.95 -30.62 13.83
C ALA A 226 -8.22 -31.44 14.13
N LEU A 227 -8.24 -32.14 15.27
CA LEU A 227 -9.38 -32.94 15.72
C LEU A 227 -10.64 -32.09 15.93
N PHE A 228 -10.52 -30.95 16.66
CA PHE A 228 -11.67 -30.11 16.98
C PHE A 228 -12.18 -29.27 15.80
N CYS A 229 -11.30 -28.96 14.85
CA CYS A 229 -11.63 -28.13 13.69
C CYS A 229 -11.91 -28.97 12.41
N ASN A 230 -11.79 -30.29 12.49
CA ASN A 230 -12.01 -31.22 11.38
C ASN A 230 -11.14 -30.88 10.16
N VAL A 231 -9.83 -30.71 10.38
CA VAL A 231 -8.81 -30.52 9.34
C VAL A 231 -7.69 -31.54 9.53
N PRO A 232 -6.94 -31.90 8.49
CA PRO A 232 -5.73 -32.74 8.65
C PRO A 232 -4.70 -32.03 9.54
N SER A 233 -3.98 -32.79 10.39
CA SER A 233 -2.99 -32.17 11.30
C SER A 233 -1.90 -31.40 10.58
N HIS A 234 -1.43 -31.90 9.43
CA HIS A 234 -0.45 -31.23 8.58
C HIS A 234 -0.98 -29.97 7.85
N HIS A 235 -2.27 -29.68 7.94
CA HIS A 235 -2.90 -28.44 7.50
C HIS A 235 -3.15 -27.44 8.64
N VAL A 236 -2.71 -27.74 9.87
CA VAL A 236 -2.65 -26.79 10.97
C VAL A 236 -1.26 -26.17 11.01
N LEU A 237 -1.14 -24.99 10.42
CA LEU A 237 0.13 -24.29 10.23
C LEU A 237 0.27 -23.19 11.27
N GLN A 238 1.44 -23.07 11.85
CA GLN A 238 1.72 -21.94 12.75
C GLN A 238 2.15 -20.71 11.94
N ASN A 239 1.82 -19.52 12.45
CA ASN A 239 2.29 -18.24 11.95
C ASN A 239 2.84 -17.45 13.12
N LEU A 240 4.14 -17.55 13.32
CA LEU A 240 4.85 -16.84 14.39
C LEU A 240 5.16 -15.41 13.98
N ASP A 241 5.36 -14.54 14.96
CA ASP A 241 5.84 -13.19 14.73
C ASP A 241 7.24 -13.23 14.13
N VAL A 242 7.46 -12.39 13.12
CA VAL A 242 8.75 -12.22 12.47
C VAL A 242 9.29 -10.82 12.78
N GLU A 243 10.60 -10.68 12.82
CA GLU A 243 11.24 -9.39 13.09
C GLU A 243 11.04 -8.42 11.91
N TYR A 244 11.18 -8.93 10.70
CA TYR A 244 10.99 -8.17 9.47
C TYR A 244 9.85 -8.75 8.65
N LEU A 245 8.94 -7.89 8.19
CA LEU A 245 7.75 -8.29 7.44
C LEU A 245 8.06 -9.21 6.24
N TYR A 246 9.16 -8.94 5.55
CA TYR A 246 9.56 -9.72 4.36
C TYR A 246 10.15 -11.09 4.67
N GLU A 247 10.31 -11.45 5.94
CA GLU A 247 10.61 -12.84 6.34
C GLU A 247 9.38 -13.74 6.29
N ALA A 248 8.17 -13.16 6.32
CA ALA A 248 6.92 -13.93 6.40
C ALA A 248 6.79 -15.00 5.29
N PRO A 249 7.11 -14.76 4.01
CA PRO A 249 7.09 -15.83 2.99
C PRO A 249 8.05 -16.98 3.32
N LEU A 250 9.25 -16.68 3.84
CA LEU A 250 10.24 -17.71 4.19
C LEU A 250 9.79 -18.52 5.41
N ALA A 251 9.13 -17.88 6.38
CA ALA A 251 8.54 -18.56 7.53
C ALA A 251 7.36 -19.46 7.09
N MET A 252 6.47 -18.96 6.22
CA MET A 252 5.34 -19.73 5.70
C MET A 252 5.79 -20.88 4.79
N GLU A 253 6.92 -20.75 4.08
CA GLU A 253 7.51 -21.86 3.31
C GLU A 253 7.98 -22.98 4.22
N LYS A 254 8.60 -22.67 5.37
CA LYS A 254 9.00 -23.69 6.37
C LYS A 254 7.81 -24.42 6.95
N GLU A 255 6.66 -23.76 7.06
CA GLU A 255 5.39 -24.36 7.47
C GLU A 255 4.64 -25.06 6.32
N HIS A 256 5.21 -25.13 5.12
CA HIS A 256 4.64 -25.79 3.96
C HIS A 256 3.28 -25.21 3.46
N LEU A 257 3.01 -23.91 3.67
CA LEU A 257 1.73 -23.29 3.29
C LEU A 257 1.39 -23.48 1.80
N ALA A 258 2.33 -23.20 0.91
CA ALA A 258 2.09 -23.36 -0.53
C ALA A 258 1.93 -24.84 -0.93
N GLN A 259 2.62 -25.76 -0.26
CA GLN A 259 2.46 -27.19 -0.47
C GLN A 259 1.06 -27.66 -0.07
N ALA A 260 0.56 -27.27 1.10
CA ALA A 260 -0.81 -27.58 1.54
C ALA A 260 -1.87 -27.06 0.56
N VAL A 261 -1.68 -25.83 0.04
CA VAL A 261 -2.58 -25.28 -0.99
C VAL A 261 -2.52 -26.08 -2.30
N CYS A 262 -1.32 -26.42 -2.78
CA CYS A 262 -1.17 -27.23 -3.99
C CYS A 262 -1.79 -28.62 -3.82
N GLU A 263 -1.65 -29.23 -2.65
CA GLU A 263 -2.29 -30.52 -2.32
C GLU A 263 -3.80 -30.44 -2.42
N CYS A 264 -4.43 -29.47 -1.75
CA CYS A 264 -5.88 -29.24 -1.79
C CYS A 264 -6.39 -28.97 -3.22
N LEU A 265 -5.65 -28.21 -4.02
CA LEU A 265 -6.00 -27.86 -5.40
C LEU A 265 -5.60 -28.92 -6.43
N LYS A 266 -4.94 -29.99 -6.00
CA LYS A 266 -4.37 -31.06 -6.85
C LYS A 266 -3.45 -30.51 -7.94
N LEU A 267 -2.59 -29.57 -7.54
CA LEU A 267 -1.61 -28.91 -8.40
C LEU A 267 -0.20 -29.49 -8.15
N PRO A 268 0.68 -29.57 -9.16
CA PRO A 268 2.09 -29.80 -8.95
C PRO A 268 2.69 -28.82 -7.95
N CYS A 269 3.57 -29.27 -7.06
CA CYS A 269 4.26 -28.40 -6.10
C CYS A 269 5.77 -28.46 -6.31
N GLU A 270 6.24 -27.71 -7.30
CA GLU A 270 7.66 -27.62 -7.60
C GLU A 270 8.42 -26.90 -6.48
N LYS A 271 9.73 -27.08 -6.42
CA LYS A 271 10.58 -26.34 -5.48
C LYS A 271 10.54 -24.85 -5.83
N PRO A 272 10.29 -23.95 -4.84
CA PRO A 272 10.24 -22.52 -5.12
C PRO A 272 11.63 -21.94 -5.41
N ASP A 273 11.71 -21.02 -6.35
CA ASP A 273 12.86 -20.14 -6.50
C ASP A 273 12.69 -18.91 -5.60
N LEU A 274 13.40 -18.91 -4.48
CA LEU A 274 13.39 -17.86 -3.46
C LEU A 274 14.78 -17.24 -3.24
N GLU A 275 15.73 -17.46 -4.12
CA GLU A 275 17.12 -17.01 -3.88
C GLU A 275 17.20 -15.47 -3.85
N GLU A 276 16.55 -14.78 -4.79
CA GLU A 276 16.48 -13.30 -4.78
C GLU A 276 15.79 -12.77 -3.50
N TRP A 277 14.69 -13.42 -3.09
CA TRP A 277 13.96 -13.01 -1.87
C TRP A 277 14.78 -13.23 -0.60
N LYS A 278 15.51 -14.34 -0.50
CA LYS A 278 16.43 -14.59 0.62
C LYS A 278 17.56 -13.57 0.67
N ALA A 279 18.17 -13.28 -0.48
CA ALA A 279 19.25 -12.28 -0.57
C ALA A 279 18.75 -10.88 -0.12
N MET A 280 17.53 -10.51 -0.51
CA MET A 280 16.89 -9.27 -0.09
C MET A 280 16.64 -9.23 1.43
N VAL A 281 16.14 -10.33 2.02
CA VAL A 281 15.94 -10.43 3.47
C VAL A 281 17.27 -10.39 4.21
N GLU A 282 18.33 -11.03 3.71
CA GLU A 282 19.66 -10.95 4.30
C GLU A 282 20.24 -9.53 4.24
N ALA A 283 20.02 -8.80 3.15
CA ALA A 283 20.43 -7.39 3.04
C ALA A 283 19.71 -6.50 4.06
N LEU A 284 18.42 -6.79 4.33
CA LEU A 284 17.64 -6.08 5.34
C LEU A 284 18.13 -6.36 6.78
N LYS A 285 18.54 -7.62 7.06
CA LYS A 285 19.04 -8.02 8.38
C LYS A 285 20.45 -7.57 8.69
N HIS A 286 21.28 -7.41 7.66
CA HIS A 286 22.71 -7.13 7.79
C HIS A 286 23.12 -5.87 7.02
N PRO A 287 22.56 -4.69 7.40
CA PRO A 287 22.95 -3.42 6.79
C PRO A 287 24.42 -3.09 7.12
N VAL A 288 25.09 -2.40 6.21
CA VAL A 288 26.51 -1.98 6.39
C VAL A 288 26.64 -0.58 6.95
N SER A 289 25.57 0.22 6.90
CA SER A 289 25.52 1.57 7.47
C SER A 289 24.09 1.88 7.95
N GLU A 290 23.96 3.01 8.63
CA GLU A 290 22.68 3.48 9.15
C GLU A 290 22.48 4.96 8.79
N THR A 291 21.27 5.33 8.40
CA THR A 291 20.90 6.71 8.12
C THR A 291 19.58 7.05 8.79
N GLU A 292 19.44 8.28 9.29
CA GLU A 292 18.19 8.75 9.89
C GLU A 292 17.49 9.74 8.97
N ILE A 293 16.22 9.44 8.63
CA ILE A 293 15.40 10.25 7.73
C ILE A 293 14.17 10.73 8.48
N ALA A 294 13.93 12.06 8.48
CA ALA A 294 12.71 12.64 9.01
C ALA A 294 11.57 12.57 7.98
N ILE A 295 10.42 12.04 8.41
CA ILE A 295 9.15 12.16 7.68
C ILE A 295 8.37 13.29 8.35
N VAL A 296 8.24 14.43 7.65
CA VAL A 296 7.52 15.60 8.15
C VAL A 296 6.10 15.58 7.64
N GLY A 297 5.18 15.11 8.46
CA GLY A 297 3.79 14.88 8.10
C GLY A 297 2.79 15.37 9.15
N LYS A 298 1.50 15.23 8.87
CA LYS A 298 0.42 15.60 9.78
C LYS A 298 -0.39 14.40 10.33
N TYR A 299 -0.11 13.20 9.84
CA TYR A 299 -0.78 11.96 10.26
C TYR A 299 0.19 11.01 10.98
N ILE A 300 1.20 11.57 11.65
CA ILE A 300 2.27 10.79 12.28
C ILE A 300 1.81 9.93 13.47
N GLN A 301 0.62 10.21 14.02
CA GLN A 301 0.05 9.42 15.11
C GLN A 301 -0.34 8.00 14.69
N LEU A 302 -0.62 7.78 13.41
CA LEU A 302 -0.84 6.48 12.81
C LEU A 302 0.15 6.28 11.66
N HIS A 303 1.18 5.48 11.87
CA HIS A 303 2.22 5.23 10.87
C HIS A 303 1.68 4.61 9.58
N ASP A 304 0.58 3.85 9.66
CA ASP A 304 -0.09 3.26 8.51
C ASP A 304 -0.65 4.31 7.52
N ALA A 305 -0.81 5.57 7.95
CA ALA A 305 -1.16 6.67 7.04
C ALA A 305 -0.06 6.99 6.01
N TYR A 306 1.18 6.57 6.28
CA TYR A 306 2.36 6.73 5.41
C TYR A 306 3.08 5.40 5.17
N LEU A 307 2.33 4.28 5.19
CA LEU A 307 2.89 2.94 5.08
C LEU A 307 3.75 2.76 3.83
N SER A 308 3.24 3.14 2.65
CA SER A 308 4.00 3.01 1.39
C SER A 308 5.25 3.87 1.36
N VAL A 309 5.23 5.05 1.99
CA VAL A 309 6.42 5.92 2.12
C VAL A 309 7.47 5.24 2.99
N ALA A 310 7.07 4.74 4.17
CA ALA A 310 7.97 4.04 5.07
C ALA A 310 8.57 2.78 4.43
N GLU A 311 7.74 1.98 3.74
CA GLU A 311 8.21 0.80 3.02
C GLU A 311 9.14 1.17 1.85
N ALA A 312 8.83 2.22 1.08
CA ALA A 312 9.70 2.65 -0.01
C ALA A 312 11.07 3.14 0.47
N LEU A 313 11.15 3.80 1.63
CA LEU A 313 12.41 4.15 2.29
C LEU A 313 13.19 2.90 2.70
N LYS A 314 12.54 1.89 3.29
CA LYS A 314 13.17 0.60 3.60
C LYS A 314 13.67 -0.09 2.33
N HIS A 315 12.89 -0.08 1.24
CA HIS A 315 13.33 -0.65 -0.04
C HIS A 315 14.58 0.04 -0.57
N GLY A 316 14.65 1.38 -0.47
CA GLY A 316 15.86 2.13 -0.78
C GLY A 316 17.05 1.70 0.09
N GLY A 317 16.81 1.47 1.38
CA GLY A 317 17.78 0.93 2.33
C GLY A 317 18.26 -0.47 1.96
N ILE A 318 17.35 -1.40 1.65
CA ILE A 318 17.70 -2.75 1.20
C ILE A 318 18.62 -2.69 -0.02
N ALA A 319 18.25 -1.90 -1.03
CA ALA A 319 19.02 -1.76 -2.27
C ALA A 319 20.42 -1.16 -2.04
N GLY A 320 20.60 -0.33 -1.00
CA GLY A 320 21.87 0.29 -0.62
C GLY A 320 22.60 -0.41 0.53
N HIS A 321 22.07 -1.49 1.09
CA HIS A 321 22.53 -2.12 2.33
C HIS A 321 22.62 -1.13 3.52
N VAL A 322 21.66 -0.21 3.61
CA VAL A 322 21.57 0.85 4.62
C VAL A 322 20.37 0.58 5.54
N SER A 323 20.57 0.62 6.84
CA SER A 323 19.47 0.67 7.81
C SER A 323 18.88 2.08 7.82
N VAL A 324 17.58 2.20 7.52
CA VAL A 324 16.89 3.49 7.54
C VAL A 324 16.10 3.62 8.83
N LYS A 325 16.54 4.53 9.70
CA LYS A 325 15.77 4.96 10.87
C LYS A 325 14.82 6.08 10.50
N LEU A 326 13.55 5.95 10.87
CA LEU A 326 12.51 6.93 10.58
C LEU A 326 12.26 7.80 11.82
N ARG A 327 12.48 9.11 11.67
CA ARG A 327 12.04 10.12 12.65
C ARG A 327 10.71 10.71 12.20
N TRP A 328 9.67 10.44 12.95
CA TRP A 328 8.33 10.96 12.69
C TRP A 328 8.19 12.35 13.29
N VAL A 329 7.95 13.38 12.49
CA VAL A 329 7.88 14.77 12.92
C VAL A 329 6.54 15.37 12.52
N ASP A 330 5.78 15.88 13.51
CA ASP A 330 4.54 16.60 13.23
C ASP A 330 4.85 17.97 12.66
N SER A 331 4.30 18.26 11.50
CA SER A 331 4.48 19.55 10.86
C SER A 331 3.89 20.72 11.69
N GLU A 332 2.85 20.48 12.50
CA GLU A 332 2.33 21.50 13.43
C GLU A 332 3.29 21.79 14.61
N ASP A 333 4.11 20.81 15.00
CA ASP A 333 5.12 21.06 16.03
C ASP A 333 6.27 21.91 15.49
N ILE A 334 6.60 21.78 14.20
CA ILE A 334 7.55 22.68 13.53
C ILE A 334 7.01 24.12 13.52
N GLU A 335 5.73 24.34 13.24
CA GLU A 335 5.11 25.66 13.29
C GLU A 335 5.24 26.33 14.67
N LYS A 336 5.19 25.54 15.74
CA LYS A 336 5.23 26.03 17.13
C LYS A 336 6.64 26.22 17.67
N GLN A 337 7.59 25.35 17.28
CA GLN A 337 8.89 25.21 17.94
C GLN A 337 10.08 25.49 17.00
N GLY A 338 9.82 25.60 15.68
CA GLY A 338 10.86 25.70 14.66
C GLY A 338 11.49 24.34 14.30
N CYS A 339 12.39 24.37 13.32
CA CYS A 339 13.00 23.17 12.76
C CYS A 339 14.17 22.61 13.58
N GLU A 340 15.01 23.51 14.18
CA GLU A 340 16.31 23.13 14.75
C GLU A 340 16.22 22.01 15.79
N GLY A 341 15.28 22.09 16.73
CA GLY A 341 15.12 21.04 17.76
C GLY A 341 14.57 19.73 17.24
N LEU A 342 13.77 19.75 16.18
CA LEU A 342 13.05 18.61 15.67
C LEU A 342 13.78 17.90 14.53
N LEU A 343 14.53 18.65 13.72
CA LEU A 343 15.23 18.17 12.52
C LEU A 343 16.75 18.16 12.63
N SER A 344 17.32 18.57 13.78
CA SER A 344 18.78 18.49 13.99
C SER A 344 19.27 17.05 13.93
N GLY A 345 20.38 16.85 13.22
CA GLY A 345 21.06 15.57 13.11
C GLY A 345 20.40 14.54 12.19
N VAL A 346 19.30 14.89 11.50
CA VAL A 346 18.76 14.02 10.45
C VAL A 346 19.62 14.09 9.19
N HIS A 347 19.68 12.99 8.47
CA HIS A 347 20.47 12.88 7.24
C HIS A 347 19.64 13.11 5.97
N GLY A 348 18.33 13.12 6.09
CA GLY A 348 17.39 13.40 5.01
C GLY A 348 16.04 13.85 5.54
N ILE A 349 15.33 14.66 4.76
CA ILE A 349 13.98 15.15 5.07
C ILE A 349 13.06 14.75 3.93
N LEU A 350 11.98 14.02 4.27
CA LEU A 350 10.91 13.66 3.34
C LEU A 350 9.61 14.33 3.76
N ILE A 351 8.97 15.02 2.82
CA ILE A 351 7.62 15.56 3.00
C ILE A 351 6.65 14.79 2.12
N PRO A 352 5.76 13.97 2.72
CA PRO A 352 4.81 13.15 1.99
C PRO A 352 3.61 13.96 1.47
N GLY A 353 2.80 13.32 0.63
CA GLY A 353 1.51 13.81 0.20
C GLY A 353 0.53 14.06 1.36
N GLY A 354 -0.55 14.74 1.06
CA GLY A 354 -1.62 15.04 2.01
C GLY A 354 -2.58 16.09 1.46
N PHE A 355 -3.71 16.29 2.15
CA PHE A 355 -4.75 17.26 1.79
C PHE A 355 -5.04 18.22 2.95
N GLY A 356 -5.52 19.42 2.62
CA GLY A 356 -5.96 20.45 3.60
C GLY A 356 -4.82 21.24 4.22
N THR A 357 -5.18 22.30 4.92
CA THR A 357 -4.31 23.42 5.33
C THR A 357 -3.48 23.17 6.60
N ARG A 358 -3.85 22.19 7.42
CA ARG A 358 -3.20 21.92 8.71
C ARG A 358 -1.72 21.52 8.54
N GLY A 359 -0.81 22.20 9.25
CA GLY A 359 0.62 21.90 9.27
C GLY A 359 1.37 22.25 7.98
N THR A 360 0.81 23.09 7.11
CA THR A 360 1.45 23.44 5.82
C THR A 360 2.61 24.40 5.99
N GLU A 361 2.51 25.36 6.88
CA GLU A 361 3.62 26.30 7.15
C GLU A 361 4.82 25.58 7.78
N GLY A 362 4.59 24.59 8.66
CA GLY A 362 5.68 23.77 9.19
C GLY A 362 6.37 22.93 8.12
N LYS A 363 5.62 22.46 7.11
CA LYS A 363 6.23 21.79 5.95
C LYS A 363 7.09 22.74 5.13
N ILE A 364 6.61 23.96 4.87
CA ILE A 364 7.37 25.00 4.16
C ILE A 364 8.66 25.33 4.93
N GLN A 365 8.60 25.50 6.25
CA GLN A 365 9.78 25.72 7.09
C GLN A 365 10.76 24.53 7.02
N ALA A 366 10.26 23.28 6.99
CA ALA A 366 11.11 22.11 6.84
C ALA A 366 11.80 22.03 5.46
N VAL A 367 11.12 22.48 4.40
CA VAL A 367 11.73 22.63 3.07
C VAL A 367 12.86 23.65 3.10
N GLN A 368 12.61 24.84 3.67
CA GLN A 368 13.60 25.90 3.82
C GLN A 368 14.83 25.38 4.59
N PHE A 369 14.58 24.72 5.71
CA PHE A 369 15.64 24.13 6.52
C PHE A 369 16.48 23.12 5.73
N ALA A 370 15.86 22.23 4.96
CA ALA A 370 16.55 21.28 4.11
C ALA A 370 17.39 21.98 3.02
N ARG A 371 16.81 22.97 2.32
CA ARG A 371 17.47 23.69 1.22
C ARG A 371 18.69 24.49 1.72
N GLU A 372 18.54 25.23 2.81
CA GLU A 372 19.60 26.11 3.34
C GLU A 372 20.75 25.29 3.96
N ASN A 373 20.43 24.22 4.67
CA ASN A 373 21.43 23.35 5.31
C ASN A 373 21.94 22.23 4.41
N LYS A 374 21.57 22.20 3.14
CA LYS A 374 21.99 21.17 2.16
C LYS A 374 21.66 19.73 2.59
N ILE A 375 20.62 19.55 3.40
CA ILE A 375 20.16 18.23 3.83
C ILE A 375 19.37 17.59 2.67
N PRO A 376 19.68 16.37 2.25
CA PRO A 376 18.91 15.65 1.23
C PRO A 376 17.41 15.75 1.45
N PHE A 377 16.67 16.15 0.41
CA PHE A 377 15.25 16.43 0.45
C PHE A 377 14.49 15.65 -0.63
N LEU A 378 13.35 15.05 -0.25
CA LEU A 378 12.38 14.45 -1.16
C LEU A 378 10.98 14.96 -0.84
N GLY A 379 10.35 15.68 -1.79
CA GLY A 379 8.97 16.15 -1.68
C GLY A 379 8.03 15.33 -2.56
N ILE A 380 6.98 14.74 -1.99
CA ILE A 380 6.01 13.91 -2.71
C ILE A 380 4.67 14.63 -2.75
N CYS A 381 4.08 14.82 -3.93
CA CYS A 381 2.77 15.41 -4.18
C CYS A 381 2.66 16.79 -3.48
N LEU A 382 1.93 16.91 -2.36
CA LEU A 382 1.90 18.13 -1.56
C LEU A 382 3.32 18.58 -1.14
N GLY A 383 4.23 17.65 -0.86
CA GLY A 383 5.61 17.95 -0.52
C GLY A 383 6.36 18.69 -1.64
N MET A 384 6.16 18.33 -2.91
CA MET A 384 6.67 19.08 -4.06
C MET A 384 6.03 20.47 -4.13
N GLN A 385 4.72 20.55 -3.93
CA GLN A 385 4.00 21.84 -3.96
C GLN A 385 4.52 22.80 -2.88
N MET A 386 4.75 22.30 -1.66
CA MET A 386 5.33 23.11 -0.57
C MET A 386 6.77 23.54 -0.88
N ALA A 387 7.54 22.72 -1.59
CA ALA A 387 8.88 23.11 -2.04
C ALA A 387 8.84 24.25 -3.08
N ILE A 388 7.86 24.27 -3.97
CA ILE A 388 7.66 25.37 -4.92
C ILE A 388 7.18 26.64 -4.21
N VAL A 389 6.27 26.52 -3.24
CA VAL A 389 5.81 27.65 -2.44
C VAL A 389 6.96 28.27 -1.64
N GLU A 390 7.78 27.44 -0.97
CA GLU A 390 8.98 27.91 -0.27
C GLU A 390 9.93 28.65 -1.23
N PHE A 391 10.25 28.02 -2.36
CA PHE A 391 11.17 28.61 -3.34
C PHE A 391 10.63 29.95 -3.88
N ALA A 392 9.34 30.05 -4.12
CA ALA A 392 8.71 31.29 -4.55
C ALA A 392 8.78 32.38 -3.46
N ARG A 393 8.59 32.02 -2.18
CA ARG A 393 8.65 32.96 -1.05
C ARG A 393 10.06 33.46 -0.79
N ASP A 394 11.01 32.54 -0.69
CA ASP A 394 12.34 32.84 -0.13
C ASP A 394 13.41 33.10 -1.19
N VAL A 395 13.24 32.57 -2.41
CA VAL A 395 14.17 32.80 -3.51
C VAL A 395 13.67 33.89 -4.46
N LEU A 396 12.37 33.85 -4.85
CA LEU A 396 11.79 34.88 -5.73
C LEU A 396 11.30 36.12 -4.96
N GLY A 397 11.15 36.05 -3.64
CA GLY A 397 10.65 37.15 -2.81
C GLY A 397 9.13 37.36 -2.85
N TYR A 398 8.36 36.39 -3.35
CA TYR A 398 6.89 36.43 -3.39
C TYR A 398 6.31 36.01 -2.04
N ARG A 399 6.43 36.86 -1.02
CA ARG A 399 6.14 36.53 0.38
C ARG A 399 4.76 35.93 0.64
N ASP A 400 3.76 36.24 -0.19
CA ASP A 400 2.40 35.71 -0.10
C ASP A 400 2.18 34.50 -1.03
N ALA A 401 3.21 33.96 -1.67
CA ALA A 401 3.06 32.81 -2.55
C ALA A 401 2.47 31.61 -1.81
N ASN A 402 1.48 30.96 -2.43
CA ASN A 402 0.78 29.83 -1.84
C ASN A 402 0.16 28.94 -2.93
N SER A 403 -0.41 27.82 -2.49
CA SER A 403 -1.37 27.06 -3.27
C SER A 403 -2.76 27.67 -3.15
N ALA A 404 -3.48 27.83 -4.26
CA ALA A 404 -4.88 28.25 -4.27
C ALA A 404 -5.80 27.25 -3.54
N GLU A 405 -5.39 25.99 -3.36
CA GLU A 405 -6.08 25.02 -2.50
C GLU A 405 -6.05 25.44 -1.03
N LEU A 406 -4.92 25.99 -0.58
CA LEU A 406 -4.65 26.30 0.84
C LEU A 406 -5.05 27.72 1.19
N ASN A 407 -4.83 28.65 0.27
CA ASN A 407 -5.20 30.06 0.37
C ASN A 407 -5.73 30.58 -0.97
N PRO A 408 -7.06 30.54 -1.18
CA PRO A 408 -7.66 31.01 -2.44
C PRO A 408 -7.43 32.49 -2.74
N ASP A 409 -7.12 33.29 -1.72
CA ASP A 409 -6.93 34.76 -1.82
C ASP A 409 -5.45 35.15 -2.01
N THR A 410 -4.53 34.18 -2.20
CA THR A 410 -3.10 34.50 -2.40
C THR A 410 -2.87 35.36 -3.64
N MET A 411 -2.00 36.37 -3.52
CA MET A 411 -1.60 37.20 -4.66
C MET A 411 -0.70 36.46 -5.67
N TYR A 412 -0.05 35.37 -5.22
CA TYR A 412 0.85 34.58 -6.05
C TYR A 412 0.48 33.09 -5.98
N PRO A 413 -0.59 32.66 -6.69
CA PRO A 413 -1.01 31.25 -6.71
C PRO A 413 -0.04 30.42 -7.58
N VAL A 414 1.12 30.09 -7.01
CA VAL A 414 2.14 29.30 -7.71
C VAL A 414 1.72 27.83 -7.92
N ILE A 415 0.74 27.38 -7.15
CA ILE A 415 0.03 26.12 -7.31
C ILE A 415 -1.45 26.44 -7.47
N ASP A 416 -2.08 25.98 -8.56
CA ASP A 416 -3.46 26.32 -8.91
C ASP A 416 -4.15 25.19 -9.70
N LEU A 417 -5.45 25.34 -9.92
CA LEU A 417 -6.20 24.47 -10.83
C LEU A 417 -5.81 24.73 -12.29
N MET A 418 -5.72 23.70 -13.08
CA MET A 418 -5.60 23.86 -14.52
C MET A 418 -6.92 24.44 -15.08
N PRO A 419 -6.86 25.28 -16.13
CA PRO A 419 -8.04 25.94 -16.70
C PRO A 419 -9.18 24.97 -17.06
N GLU A 420 -8.86 23.76 -17.48
CA GLU A 420 -9.82 22.72 -17.86
C GLU A 420 -10.55 22.09 -16.65
N GLN A 421 -10.04 22.29 -15.44
CA GLN A 421 -10.63 21.77 -14.19
C GLN A 421 -11.61 22.77 -13.55
N ASN A 422 -11.69 24.00 -14.05
CA ASN A 422 -12.60 25.02 -13.55
C ASN A 422 -14.05 24.69 -13.95
N GLY A 423 -14.96 24.64 -12.96
CA GLY A 423 -16.40 24.45 -13.18
C GLY A 423 -16.93 23.04 -13.00
N VAL A 424 -16.16 22.11 -12.47
CA VAL A 424 -16.64 20.76 -12.16
C VAL A 424 -17.20 20.74 -10.73
N GLU A 425 -18.54 20.67 -10.60
CA GLU A 425 -19.25 20.71 -9.30
C GLU A 425 -19.09 19.44 -8.43
N ASN A 426 -18.71 18.31 -9.01
CA ASN A 426 -18.56 17.05 -8.29
C ASN A 426 -17.11 16.88 -7.79
N LEU A 427 -16.92 16.84 -6.47
CA LEU A 427 -15.63 16.59 -5.83
C LEU A 427 -15.04 15.21 -6.20
N GLY A 428 -15.88 14.22 -6.49
CA GLY A 428 -15.45 12.91 -7.01
C GLY A 428 -15.26 12.95 -8.54
N GLY A 429 -14.05 12.60 -9.04
CA GLY A 429 -13.75 12.55 -10.47
C GLY A 429 -12.99 13.76 -11.05
N THR A 430 -12.59 14.73 -10.21
CA THR A 430 -11.76 15.88 -10.62
C THR A 430 -10.28 15.70 -10.32
N LEU A 431 -9.91 14.64 -9.61
CA LEU A 431 -8.53 14.30 -9.30
C LEU A 431 -7.84 13.67 -10.53
N ARG A 432 -6.55 13.97 -10.70
CA ARG A 432 -5.68 13.09 -11.48
C ARG A 432 -5.42 11.84 -10.63
N LEU A 433 -5.97 10.72 -11.06
CA LEU A 433 -5.90 9.43 -10.37
C LEU A 433 -5.28 8.38 -11.28
N GLY A 434 -4.32 7.61 -10.73
CA GLY A 434 -3.67 6.53 -11.44
C GLY A 434 -2.38 6.93 -12.15
N ALA A 435 -1.93 6.10 -13.06
CA ALA A 435 -0.65 6.25 -13.74
C ALA A 435 -0.71 7.27 -14.88
N TYR A 436 0.18 8.27 -14.83
CA TYR A 436 0.35 9.26 -15.90
C TYR A 436 1.80 9.28 -16.37
N PRO A 437 2.03 9.50 -17.68
CA PRO A 437 3.36 9.57 -18.25
C PRO A 437 4.05 10.89 -17.91
N CYS A 438 5.37 10.82 -17.75
CA CYS A 438 6.23 11.98 -17.53
C CYS A 438 7.50 11.83 -18.38
N VAL A 439 7.90 12.90 -19.06
CA VAL A 439 9.14 13.00 -19.85
C VAL A 439 10.19 13.70 -18.99
N LEU A 440 11.31 13.02 -18.74
CA LEU A 440 12.41 13.53 -17.94
C LEU A 440 13.44 14.28 -18.78
N LYS A 441 13.78 15.49 -18.33
CA LYS A 441 14.76 16.37 -18.96
C LYS A 441 16.16 15.74 -18.90
N GLU A 442 16.88 15.77 -20.00
CA GLU A 442 18.26 15.29 -20.08
C GLU A 442 19.20 16.08 -19.14
N GLY A 443 20.19 15.41 -18.57
CA GLY A 443 21.16 16.02 -17.65
C GLY A 443 20.66 16.15 -16.20
N THR A 444 19.38 15.92 -15.92
CA THR A 444 18.80 16.05 -14.57
C THR A 444 19.08 14.83 -13.70
N LYS A 445 19.04 15.01 -12.39
CA LYS A 445 19.19 13.94 -11.39
C LYS A 445 18.08 12.90 -11.55
N ALA A 446 16.83 13.34 -11.74
CA ALA A 446 15.71 12.45 -12.02
C ALA A 446 15.99 11.54 -13.21
N ARG A 447 16.44 12.10 -14.34
CA ARG A 447 16.81 11.33 -15.55
C ARG A 447 17.90 10.29 -15.28
N GLN A 448 18.92 10.67 -14.50
CA GLN A 448 20.02 9.77 -14.11
C GLN A 448 19.53 8.62 -13.22
N LEU A 449 18.65 8.90 -12.25
CA LEU A 449 18.12 7.90 -11.33
C LEU A 449 17.22 6.87 -12.02
N TYR A 450 16.31 7.33 -12.86
CA TYR A 450 15.40 6.43 -13.60
C TYR A 450 16.09 5.72 -14.78
N GLY A 451 17.11 6.32 -15.36
CA GLY A 451 17.82 5.77 -16.53
C GLY A 451 16.95 5.69 -17.80
N LYS A 452 15.83 6.41 -17.84
CA LYS A 452 14.84 6.40 -18.92
C LYS A 452 14.37 7.82 -19.21
N GLU A 453 13.95 8.08 -20.45
CA GLU A 453 13.36 9.35 -20.86
C GLU A 453 11.91 9.48 -20.42
N GLU A 454 11.13 8.46 -20.71
CA GLU A 454 9.73 8.42 -20.33
C GLU A 454 9.53 7.48 -19.14
N ILE A 455 8.80 7.97 -18.17
CA ILE A 455 8.38 7.23 -16.99
C ILE A 455 6.87 7.36 -16.80
N SER A 456 6.32 6.58 -15.89
CA SER A 456 4.91 6.70 -15.51
C SER A 456 4.81 6.54 -14.00
N GLU A 457 4.19 7.52 -13.34
CA GLU A 457 3.94 7.50 -11.90
C GLU A 457 2.46 7.57 -11.58
N ARG A 458 2.06 7.07 -10.41
CA ARG A 458 0.69 7.16 -9.92
C ARG A 458 0.44 8.51 -9.29
N HIS A 459 -0.73 9.09 -9.54
CA HIS A 459 -1.14 10.40 -9.07
C HIS A 459 -2.40 10.31 -8.22
N ARG A 460 -2.53 11.26 -7.28
CA ARG A 460 -3.73 11.47 -6.46
C ARG A 460 -3.78 12.93 -6.01
N HIS A 461 -4.06 13.83 -6.92
CA HIS A 461 -4.12 15.26 -6.64
C HIS A 461 -5.01 16.00 -7.64
N ARG A 462 -5.32 17.28 -7.36
CA ARG A 462 -6.12 18.16 -8.21
C ARG A 462 -5.35 19.38 -8.67
N TYR A 463 -4.52 19.94 -7.80
CA TYR A 463 -3.80 21.19 -8.04
C TYR A 463 -2.44 20.90 -8.65
N GLU A 464 -2.01 21.81 -9.54
CA GLU A 464 -0.80 21.69 -10.35
C GLU A 464 0.06 22.95 -10.22
N VAL A 465 1.31 22.88 -10.70
CA VAL A 465 2.17 24.06 -10.81
C VAL A 465 1.57 25.05 -11.81
N ASN A 466 1.36 26.29 -11.38
CA ASN A 466 0.81 27.32 -12.24
C ASN A 466 1.83 27.75 -13.31
N ASN A 467 1.47 27.58 -14.58
CA ASN A 467 2.33 27.84 -15.73
C ASN A 467 2.83 29.29 -15.84
N ASP A 468 2.10 30.27 -15.26
CA ASP A 468 2.48 31.68 -15.29
C ASP A 468 3.76 31.99 -14.50
N TYR A 469 4.14 31.10 -13.58
CA TYR A 469 5.33 31.25 -12.75
C TYR A 469 6.53 30.41 -13.22
N ARG A 470 6.36 29.48 -14.15
CA ARG A 470 7.39 28.52 -14.57
C ARG A 470 8.70 29.18 -14.97
N LEU A 471 8.63 30.17 -15.88
CA LEU A 471 9.82 30.84 -16.38
C LEU A 471 10.62 31.50 -15.25
N ARG A 472 9.93 32.16 -14.31
CA ARG A 472 10.58 32.84 -13.17
C ARG A 472 11.22 31.86 -12.21
N LEU A 473 10.57 30.71 -11.97
CA LEU A 473 11.12 29.63 -11.15
C LEU A 473 12.40 29.06 -11.77
N GLU A 474 12.39 28.81 -13.10
CA GLU A 474 13.56 28.30 -13.83
C GLU A 474 14.70 29.32 -13.87
N GLU A 475 14.42 30.61 -14.11
CA GLU A 475 15.43 31.67 -14.09
C GLU A 475 16.09 31.84 -12.72
N ALA A 476 15.39 31.51 -11.64
CA ALA A 476 15.91 31.55 -10.27
C ALA A 476 16.66 30.26 -9.87
N GLY A 477 16.69 29.24 -10.74
CA GLY A 477 17.46 28.01 -10.54
C GLY A 477 16.67 26.79 -10.08
N LEU A 478 15.31 26.84 -10.11
CA LEU A 478 14.50 25.64 -9.94
C LEU A 478 14.41 24.91 -11.30
N VAL A 479 14.91 23.70 -11.37
CA VAL A 479 14.87 22.90 -12.59
C VAL A 479 13.56 22.12 -12.67
N LEU A 480 12.80 22.32 -13.73
CA LEU A 480 11.62 21.49 -14.04
C LEU A 480 12.13 20.22 -14.75
N SER A 481 12.41 19.19 -13.94
CA SER A 481 13.13 17.99 -14.37
C SER A 481 12.23 16.93 -15.01
N GLY A 482 10.91 17.05 -14.84
CA GLY A 482 9.91 16.19 -15.46
C GLY A 482 8.67 16.95 -15.86
N LEU A 483 8.18 16.70 -17.08
CA LEU A 483 6.97 17.32 -17.62
C LEU A 483 6.04 16.26 -18.19
N SER A 484 4.73 16.58 -18.27
CA SER A 484 3.80 15.78 -19.09
C SER A 484 4.26 15.74 -20.55
N PRO A 485 3.88 14.73 -21.36
CA PRO A 485 4.34 14.61 -22.75
C PRO A 485 4.00 15.81 -23.64
N ASP A 486 2.94 16.54 -23.34
CA ASP A 486 2.56 17.79 -24.01
C ASP A 486 3.30 19.02 -23.45
N GLY A 487 4.15 18.83 -22.44
CA GLY A 487 4.95 19.88 -21.80
C GLY A 487 4.17 20.85 -20.89
N ARG A 488 2.87 20.61 -20.68
CA ARG A 488 1.97 21.57 -19.97
C ARG A 488 2.01 21.44 -18.46
N ILE A 489 2.23 20.23 -17.93
CA ILE A 489 2.17 19.94 -16.52
C ILE A 489 3.58 19.66 -15.99
N VAL A 490 3.92 20.24 -14.85
CA VAL A 490 5.19 19.99 -14.15
C VAL A 490 5.01 18.80 -13.23
N GLU A 491 5.72 17.72 -13.54
CA GLU A 491 5.66 16.46 -12.80
C GLU A 491 6.79 16.31 -11.79
N MET A 492 7.96 16.92 -12.06
CA MET A 492 9.12 16.86 -11.18
C MET A 492 9.92 18.14 -11.20
N ILE A 493 10.50 18.45 -10.03
CA ILE A 493 11.40 19.58 -9.82
C ILE A 493 12.68 19.14 -9.13
N GLU A 494 13.78 19.87 -9.36
CA GLU A 494 15.02 19.69 -8.61
C GLU A 494 15.84 20.99 -8.52
N ILE A 495 16.76 21.06 -7.54
CA ILE A 495 17.76 22.11 -7.43
C ILE A 495 19.11 21.48 -7.72
N GLU A 496 19.75 21.87 -8.84
CA GLU A 496 20.98 21.28 -9.33
C GLU A 496 22.15 21.46 -8.37
N THR A 497 22.25 22.65 -7.75
CA THR A 497 23.32 23.01 -6.80
C THR A 497 23.17 22.36 -5.42
N HIS A 498 22.12 21.57 -5.20
CA HIS A 498 21.85 20.86 -3.95
C HIS A 498 22.30 19.39 -4.06
N PRO A 499 22.88 18.76 -3.03
CA PRO A 499 23.30 17.36 -3.06
C PRO A 499 22.17 16.42 -3.52
N PHE A 500 20.98 16.59 -2.97
CA PHE A 500 19.76 15.92 -3.40
C PHE A 500 18.55 16.77 -2.99
N PHE A 501 17.93 17.44 -3.92
CA PHE A 501 16.67 18.16 -3.71
C PHE A 501 15.76 17.84 -4.87
N VAL A 502 14.80 16.95 -4.65
CA VAL A 502 13.87 16.46 -5.69
C VAL A 502 12.45 16.54 -5.17
N GLY A 503 11.56 17.07 -5.99
CA GLY A 503 10.12 17.02 -5.78
C GLY A 503 9.44 16.26 -6.92
N THR A 504 8.41 15.49 -6.61
CA THR A 504 7.57 14.79 -7.58
C THR A 504 6.10 15.00 -7.29
N GLN A 505 5.30 15.29 -8.32
CA GLN A 505 3.85 15.40 -8.18
C GLN A 505 3.17 14.03 -8.07
N GLY A 506 3.77 13.02 -8.66
CA GLY A 506 3.35 11.63 -8.51
C GLY A 506 3.71 11.03 -7.15
N HIS A 507 3.22 9.83 -6.92
CA HIS A 507 3.40 9.02 -5.70
C HIS A 507 4.32 7.80 -5.98
N PRO A 508 5.64 7.98 -6.03
CA PRO A 508 6.59 6.91 -6.35
C PRO A 508 6.61 5.80 -5.29
N GLU A 509 6.20 6.10 -4.05
CA GLU A 509 6.08 5.12 -2.98
C GLU A 509 5.15 3.97 -3.32
N LEU A 510 4.09 4.24 -4.10
CA LEU A 510 3.09 3.23 -4.49
C LEU A 510 3.65 2.20 -5.48
N LYS A 511 4.75 2.53 -6.17
CA LYS A 511 5.40 1.64 -7.15
C LYS A 511 6.68 0.97 -6.63
N SER A 512 7.12 1.28 -5.42
CA SER A 512 8.30 0.68 -4.83
C SER A 512 8.06 -0.77 -4.40
N ARG A 513 9.05 -1.63 -4.61
CA ARG A 513 9.04 -3.06 -4.25
C ARG A 513 10.29 -3.42 -3.47
N PRO A 514 10.25 -4.40 -2.56
CA PRO A 514 11.43 -4.75 -1.76
C PRO A 514 12.60 -5.30 -2.58
N ASN A 515 12.30 -6.04 -3.65
CA ASN A 515 13.29 -6.56 -4.59
C ASN A 515 13.63 -5.57 -5.74
N ARG A 516 12.85 -4.51 -5.89
CA ARG A 516 13.00 -3.48 -6.93
C ARG A 516 12.65 -2.11 -6.38
N ALA A 517 13.54 -1.59 -5.53
CA ALA A 517 13.38 -0.28 -4.92
C ALA A 517 13.20 0.83 -5.97
N HIS A 518 12.22 1.71 -5.73
CA HIS A 518 11.94 2.81 -6.64
C HIS A 518 13.17 3.74 -6.78
N PRO A 519 13.52 4.19 -8.01
CA PRO A 519 14.75 4.95 -8.26
C PRO A 519 14.92 6.20 -7.39
N LEU A 520 13.85 6.97 -7.17
CA LEU A 520 13.90 8.17 -6.31
C LEU A 520 14.23 7.82 -4.86
N PHE A 521 13.61 6.78 -4.29
CA PHE A 521 13.89 6.37 -2.92
C PHE A 521 15.30 5.79 -2.77
N ARG A 522 15.75 5.00 -3.75
CA ARG A 522 17.13 4.50 -3.78
C ARG A 522 18.13 5.65 -3.81
N GLY A 523 17.90 6.64 -4.67
CA GLY A 523 18.77 7.82 -4.78
C GLY A 523 18.74 8.68 -3.53
N PHE A 524 17.57 8.90 -2.94
CA PHE A 524 17.38 9.69 -1.73
C PHE A 524 18.06 9.06 -0.51
N VAL A 525 17.84 7.75 -0.27
CA VAL A 525 18.47 7.03 0.84
C VAL A 525 19.99 7.02 0.69
N LYS A 526 20.50 6.82 -0.55
CA LYS A 526 21.94 6.91 -0.83
C LYS A 526 22.50 8.29 -0.49
N ALA A 527 21.84 9.36 -0.91
CA ALA A 527 22.27 10.73 -0.62
C ALA A 527 22.24 11.03 0.89
N ALA A 528 21.21 10.54 1.61
CA ALA A 528 21.12 10.68 3.05
C ALA A 528 22.25 9.93 3.78
N ASP A 529 22.58 8.71 3.37
CA ASP A 529 23.68 7.94 3.93
C ASP A 529 25.05 8.62 3.68
N GLU A 530 25.25 9.15 2.48
CA GLU A 530 26.46 9.92 2.13
C GLU A 530 26.57 11.21 2.96
N TYR A 531 25.46 11.93 3.17
CA TYR A 531 25.42 13.14 4.00
C TYR A 531 25.76 12.83 5.46
N GLY A 532 25.17 11.77 6.03
CA GLY A 532 25.49 11.35 7.40
C GLY A 532 26.94 10.95 7.60
N LYS A 533 27.58 10.28 6.62
CA LYS A 533 29.00 9.89 6.65
C LYS A 533 29.96 11.09 6.58
N GLN A 534 29.55 12.20 5.99
CA GLN A 534 30.35 13.43 5.93
C GLN A 534 30.29 14.23 7.23
N GLY A 535 29.63 13.74 8.26
CA GLY A 535 29.45 14.41 9.54
C GLY A 535 28.50 15.58 9.38
N GLY A 536 27.25 15.30 9.02
CA GLY A 536 26.23 16.35 8.89
C GLY A 536 26.31 17.33 10.06
N ASN A 537 26.66 18.57 9.77
CA ASN A 537 26.86 19.65 10.73
C ASN A 537 25.57 20.05 11.42
#